data_08e34098c01a05bf85ac126cf69e9801
#
_entry.id   08e34098c01a05bf85ac126cf69e9801
#
_cell.length_a   1.000
_cell.length_b   1.000
_cell.length_c   1.000
_cell.angle_alpha   90.00
_cell.angle_beta   90.00
_cell.angle_gamma   90.00
#
_symmetry.space_group_name_H-M   'P 1'
#
loop_
_entity.id
_entity.type
_entity.pdbx_description
1 polymer ?
#
loop_
_entity_poly.entity_id
_entity_poly.type
_entity_poly.pdbx_seq_one_letter_code
_entity_poly.pdbx_strand_id
1 'polypeptide(L)'
;FNTPEPKVKDPENICPKLDNYKPLIDEWLAGDKKAPRKQRHTAKRVFHRLRREAEGFDCSYRLVAQYVAYRKSQLHLDNKKGYLPLVHHPGEGQADFGAAQFYENSRCHDGKYLVLSFPYSNGGYPQLMYGENAECFMESMIAIFEHVGGVPTEIWFDNTSTIVTRILKNGGRELTDKFLRFSEHYGFSYRFMNPESGWEKGNVENKVGYSRRNFLVPVPHFTSLYD
;
A
#
# COMPACT_ATOMS: atom_id res chain seq x y z
N PHE A 1 -2.71 -27.62 -26.44
CA PHE A 1 -1.31 -27.43 -26.03
C PHE A 1 -1.20 -27.80 -24.56
N ASN A 2 -0.67 -29.02 -24.29
CA ASN A 2 -0.36 -29.46 -22.94
C ASN A 2 0.96 -28.79 -22.52
N THR A 3 0.90 -27.70 -21.79
CA THR A 3 2.05 -27.15 -21.09
C THR A 3 2.35 -28.09 -19.92
N PRO A 4 3.55 -28.71 -19.83
CA PRO A 4 3.87 -29.57 -18.70
C PRO A 4 3.85 -28.73 -17.43
N GLU A 5 3.11 -29.20 -16.41
CA GLU A 5 3.14 -28.58 -15.08
C GLU A 5 4.59 -28.48 -14.60
N PRO A 6 5.00 -27.32 -14.08
CA PRO A 6 6.35 -27.16 -13.55
C PRO A 6 6.54 -28.15 -12.40
N LYS A 7 7.48 -29.08 -12.54
CA LYS A 7 7.86 -30.01 -11.47
C LYS A 7 8.29 -29.20 -10.26
N VAL A 8 7.42 -29.12 -9.27
CA VAL A 8 7.75 -28.55 -7.96
C VAL A 8 8.82 -29.47 -7.36
N LYS A 9 10.07 -28.99 -7.31
CA LYS A 9 11.14 -29.71 -6.65
C LYS A 9 10.78 -29.84 -5.17
N ASP A 10 10.81 -31.06 -4.66
CA ASP A 10 10.53 -31.35 -3.25
C ASP A 10 11.50 -30.55 -2.37
N PRO A 11 11.01 -29.63 -1.55
CA PRO A 11 11.87 -28.74 -0.76
C PRO A 11 12.69 -29.45 0.30
N GLU A 12 12.32 -30.66 0.70
CA GLU A 12 13.09 -31.46 1.65
C GLU A 12 14.49 -31.82 1.10
N ASN A 13 14.63 -31.84 -0.23
CA ASN A 13 15.90 -32.15 -0.90
C ASN A 13 16.68 -30.93 -1.40
N ILE A 14 16.23 -29.70 -1.07
CA ILE A 14 16.76 -28.49 -1.73
C ILE A 14 18.09 -28.02 -1.15
N CYS A 15 18.44 -28.36 0.10
CA CYS A 15 19.70 -27.90 0.67
C CYS A 15 20.25 -28.80 1.79
N PRO A 16 21.18 -29.71 1.49
CA PRO A 16 21.86 -30.52 2.51
C PRO A 16 22.58 -29.66 3.56
N LYS A 17 23.11 -28.52 3.18
CA LYS A 17 23.73 -27.59 4.12
C LYS A 17 22.79 -26.98 5.17
N LEU A 18 21.47 -26.96 4.87
CA LEU A 18 20.47 -26.39 5.78
C LEU A 18 19.87 -27.46 6.71
N ASP A 19 20.08 -28.76 6.43
CA ASP A 19 19.44 -29.87 7.17
C ASP A 19 19.70 -29.80 8.68
N ASN A 20 20.91 -29.47 9.09
CA ASN A 20 21.28 -29.33 10.49
C ASN A 20 20.54 -28.18 11.21
N TYR A 21 20.03 -27.20 10.45
CA TYR A 21 19.38 -26.01 10.99
C TYR A 21 17.84 -26.02 10.80
N LYS A 22 17.31 -26.95 9.98
CA LYS A 22 15.87 -27.08 9.75
C LYS A 22 15.07 -27.27 11.04
N PRO A 23 15.45 -28.14 11.99
CA PRO A 23 14.70 -28.31 13.23
C PRO A 23 14.57 -27.01 14.02
N LEU A 24 15.63 -26.22 14.10
CA LEU A 24 15.65 -24.96 14.79
C LEU A 24 14.74 -23.90 14.12
N ILE A 25 14.77 -23.85 12.79
CA ILE A 25 13.88 -22.98 12.02
C ILE A 25 12.41 -23.39 12.24
N ASP A 26 12.13 -24.67 12.23
CA ASP A 26 10.78 -25.22 12.40
C ASP A 26 10.21 -24.92 13.78
N GLU A 27 11.02 -25.03 14.83
CA GLU A 27 10.67 -24.64 16.19
C GLU A 27 10.26 -23.17 16.26
N TRP A 28 11.06 -22.28 15.68
CA TRP A 28 10.76 -20.85 15.66
C TRP A 28 9.48 -20.54 14.90
N LEU A 29 9.27 -21.16 13.75
CA LEU A 29 8.07 -20.95 12.93
C LEU A 29 6.83 -21.57 13.57
N ALA A 30 6.97 -22.68 14.29
CA ALA A 30 5.86 -23.27 15.07
C ALA A 30 5.43 -22.32 16.20
N GLY A 31 6.39 -21.68 16.87
CA GLY A 31 6.13 -20.64 17.87
C GLY A 31 5.35 -19.44 17.31
N ASP A 32 5.54 -19.11 16.05
CA ASP A 32 4.86 -18.01 15.38
C ASP A 32 3.33 -18.19 15.30
N LYS A 33 2.80 -19.42 15.41
CA LYS A 33 1.35 -19.66 15.46
C LYS A 33 0.67 -18.96 16.63
N LYS A 34 1.36 -18.83 17.75
CA LYS A 34 0.88 -18.18 18.97
C LYS A 34 1.18 -16.68 19.00
N ALA A 35 2.06 -16.20 18.13
CA ALA A 35 2.49 -14.80 18.10
C ALA A 35 1.55 -13.94 17.24
N PRO A 36 1.33 -12.65 17.59
CA PRO A 36 0.66 -11.69 16.75
C PRO A 36 1.29 -11.60 15.36
N ARG A 37 0.48 -11.44 14.31
CA ARG A 37 0.96 -11.47 12.91
C ARG A 37 2.17 -10.55 12.65
N LYS A 38 2.17 -9.35 13.23
CA LYS A 38 3.24 -8.35 13.05
C LYS A 38 4.54 -8.71 13.79
N GLN A 39 4.51 -9.70 14.70
CA GLN A 39 5.66 -10.15 15.50
C GLN A 39 6.19 -11.52 15.05
N ARG A 40 5.67 -12.08 13.95
CA ARG A 40 6.14 -13.35 13.39
C ARG A 40 7.47 -13.19 12.66
N HIS A 41 8.25 -14.26 12.63
CA HIS A 41 9.55 -14.26 11.97
C HIS A 41 9.40 -13.99 10.46
N THR A 42 10.20 -13.06 9.96
CA THR A 42 10.46 -12.93 8.52
C THR A 42 11.65 -13.83 8.15
N ALA A 43 11.77 -14.21 6.87
CA ALA A 43 12.93 -14.98 6.40
C ALA A 43 14.26 -14.28 6.73
N LYS A 44 14.30 -12.95 6.65
CA LYS A 44 15.46 -12.13 7.01
C LYS A 44 15.77 -12.23 8.50
N ARG A 45 14.76 -12.22 9.35
CA ARG A 45 14.95 -12.38 10.80
C ARG A 45 15.46 -13.77 11.15
N VAL A 46 14.90 -14.83 10.51
CA VAL A 46 15.40 -16.21 10.68
C VAL A 46 16.88 -16.30 10.29
N PHE A 47 17.26 -15.77 9.13
CA PHE A 47 18.65 -15.75 8.67
C PHE A 47 19.60 -15.05 9.66
N HIS A 48 19.22 -13.88 10.17
CA HIS A 48 20.03 -13.17 11.15
C HIS A 48 20.13 -13.91 12.50
N ARG A 49 19.05 -14.60 12.91
CA ARG A 49 19.08 -15.44 14.13
C ARG A 49 20.02 -16.62 13.95
N LEU A 50 19.95 -17.34 12.82
CA LEU A 50 20.87 -18.44 12.52
C LEU A 50 22.33 -17.98 12.55
N ARG A 51 22.65 -16.86 11.95
CA ARG A 51 24.02 -16.31 11.99
C ARG A 51 24.53 -15.97 13.38
N ARG A 52 23.64 -15.67 14.31
CA ARG A 52 23.99 -15.30 15.68
C ARG A 52 23.94 -16.47 16.65
N GLU A 53 22.98 -17.38 16.47
CA GLU A 53 22.57 -18.38 17.45
C GLU A 53 23.02 -19.80 17.06
N ALA A 54 23.32 -20.06 15.77
CA ALA A 54 23.72 -21.36 15.30
C ALA A 54 25.22 -21.40 14.96
N GLU A 55 25.94 -22.28 15.65
CA GLU A 55 27.38 -22.48 15.45
C GLU A 55 27.65 -23.05 14.03
N GLY A 56 28.67 -22.54 13.36
CA GLY A 56 29.08 -23.01 12.03
C GLY A 56 28.10 -22.70 10.90
N PHE A 57 27.12 -21.81 11.09
CA PHE A 57 26.15 -21.48 10.08
C PHE A 57 26.79 -20.71 8.89
N ASP A 58 26.82 -21.33 7.72
CA ASP A 58 27.39 -20.79 6.46
C ASP A 58 26.45 -21.01 5.27
N CYS A 59 25.15 -20.76 5.43
CA CYS A 59 24.18 -20.83 4.34
C CYS A 59 23.81 -19.44 3.81
N SER A 60 23.51 -19.35 2.51
CA SER A 60 23.06 -18.10 1.92
C SER A 60 21.64 -17.73 2.39
N TYR A 61 21.35 -16.43 2.40
CA TYR A 61 20.00 -15.92 2.68
C TYR A 61 18.94 -16.52 1.75
N ARG A 62 19.29 -16.73 0.47
CA ARG A 62 18.34 -17.29 -0.52
C ARG A 62 17.83 -18.68 -0.12
N LEU A 63 18.69 -19.53 0.38
CA LEU A 63 18.33 -20.88 0.83
C LEU A 63 17.42 -20.84 2.05
N VAL A 64 17.77 -20.00 3.03
CA VAL A 64 16.93 -19.80 4.22
C VAL A 64 15.57 -19.25 3.83
N ALA A 65 15.52 -18.25 2.95
CA ALA A 65 14.27 -17.65 2.50
C ALA A 65 13.36 -18.66 1.79
N GLN A 66 13.95 -19.52 0.96
CA GLN A 66 13.22 -20.57 0.24
C GLN A 66 12.63 -21.60 1.22
N TYR A 67 13.42 -22.07 2.19
CA TYR A 67 12.94 -23.01 3.19
C TYR A 67 11.88 -22.42 4.10
N VAL A 68 12.08 -21.17 4.57
CA VAL A 68 11.09 -20.45 5.41
C VAL A 68 9.77 -20.26 4.67
N ALA A 69 9.80 -19.91 3.38
CA ALA A 69 8.59 -19.78 2.57
C ALA A 69 7.83 -21.10 2.48
N TYR A 70 8.53 -22.21 2.21
CA TYR A 70 7.96 -23.55 2.17
C TYR A 70 7.32 -23.92 3.52
N ARG A 71 8.06 -23.80 4.63
CA ARG A 71 7.54 -24.17 5.96
C ARG A 71 6.37 -23.32 6.41
N LYS A 72 6.37 -22.03 6.09
CA LYS A 72 5.22 -21.15 6.37
C LYS A 72 3.97 -21.59 5.61
N SER A 73 4.12 -22.01 4.37
CA SER A 73 3.01 -22.58 3.58
C SER A 73 2.45 -23.83 4.25
N GLN A 74 3.31 -24.78 4.67
CA GLN A 74 2.91 -26.01 5.37
C GLN A 74 2.23 -25.73 6.71
N LEU A 75 2.69 -24.72 7.44
CA LEU A 75 2.14 -24.34 8.73
C LEU A 75 0.89 -23.44 8.61
N HIS A 76 0.42 -23.16 7.39
CA HIS A 76 -0.67 -22.21 7.09
C HIS A 76 -0.44 -20.82 7.72
N LEU A 77 0.81 -20.42 7.90
CA LEU A 77 1.20 -19.11 8.38
C LEU A 77 1.16 -18.05 7.27
N ASP A 78 1.22 -18.48 6.02
CA ASP A 78 0.99 -17.65 4.84
C ASP A 78 -0.51 -17.57 4.60
N ASN A 79 -1.14 -16.57 5.19
CA ASN A 79 -2.49 -16.18 4.79
C ASN A 79 -2.43 -15.52 3.40
N LYS A 80 -2.16 -16.30 2.37
CA LYS A 80 -2.59 -15.95 1.02
C LYS A 80 -4.12 -16.12 1.01
N LYS A 81 -4.83 -15.14 1.57
CA LYS A 81 -6.24 -14.97 1.22
C LYS A 81 -6.22 -14.80 -0.29
N GLY A 82 -6.76 -15.78 -1.01
CA GLY A 82 -7.05 -15.58 -2.42
C GLY A 82 -7.94 -14.36 -2.50
N TYR A 83 -7.48 -13.28 -3.12
CA TYR A 83 -8.30 -12.14 -3.44
C TYR A 83 -8.59 -12.20 -4.94
N LEU A 84 -9.83 -11.88 -5.29
CA LEU A 84 -10.17 -11.61 -6.67
C LEU A 84 -9.51 -10.27 -7.04
N PRO A 85 -8.75 -10.20 -8.14
CA PRO A 85 -8.24 -8.91 -8.61
C PRO A 85 -9.43 -7.97 -8.80
N LEU A 86 -9.34 -6.76 -8.23
CA LEU A 86 -10.29 -5.70 -8.54
C LEU A 86 -10.15 -5.34 -10.01
N VAL A 87 -11.24 -5.45 -10.74
CA VAL A 87 -11.33 -4.95 -12.11
C VAL A 87 -11.80 -3.51 -12.02
N HIS A 88 -10.97 -2.59 -12.48
CA HIS A 88 -11.31 -1.18 -12.58
C HIS A 88 -11.75 -0.84 -14.01
N HIS A 89 -12.77 0.00 -14.14
CA HIS A 89 -13.29 0.44 -15.41
C HIS A 89 -12.70 1.83 -15.81
N PRO A 90 -12.74 2.17 -17.10
CA PRO A 90 -12.43 3.53 -17.53
C PRO A 90 -13.29 4.56 -16.79
N GLY A 91 -12.66 5.66 -16.33
CA GLY A 91 -13.35 6.70 -15.56
C GLY A 91 -13.40 6.47 -14.05
N GLU A 92 -12.91 5.33 -13.54
CA GLU A 92 -12.74 5.12 -12.11
C GLU A 92 -11.42 5.71 -11.63
N GLY A 93 -11.47 6.46 -10.52
CA GLY A 93 -10.32 7.03 -9.84
C GLY A 93 -10.17 6.50 -8.40
N GLN A 94 -8.97 6.59 -7.86
CA GLN A 94 -8.68 6.35 -6.44
C GLN A 94 -7.92 7.55 -5.90
N ALA A 95 -8.35 8.10 -4.77
CA ALA A 95 -7.71 9.24 -4.12
C ALA A 95 -7.11 8.86 -2.77
N ASP A 96 -5.88 9.31 -2.51
CA ASP A 96 -5.18 9.10 -1.25
C ASP A 96 -4.23 10.26 -0.94
N PHE A 97 -3.93 10.44 0.35
CA PHE A 97 -3.07 11.49 0.83
C PHE A 97 -1.65 10.99 1.14
N GLY A 98 -0.68 11.88 0.94
CA GLY A 98 0.68 11.68 1.36
C GLY A 98 1.22 12.91 2.11
N ALA A 99 2.19 12.70 3.00
CA ALA A 99 2.91 13.79 3.64
C ALA A 99 4.12 14.19 2.81
N ALA A 100 4.37 15.49 2.68
CA ALA A 100 5.53 16.05 2.00
C ALA A 100 5.95 17.37 2.62
N GLN A 101 7.26 17.63 2.59
CA GLN A 101 7.80 18.95 2.88
C GLN A 101 8.02 19.71 1.58
N PHE A 102 7.87 21.02 1.63
CA PHE A 102 8.23 21.93 0.54
C PHE A 102 8.64 23.30 1.09
N TYR A 103 9.37 24.04 0.30
CA TYR A 103 9.74 25.43 0.62
C TYR A 103 8.93 26.40 -0.24
N GLU A 104 8.32 27.38 0.38
CA GLU A 104 7.69 28.51 -0.27
C GLU A 104 8.32 29.80 0.27
N ASN A 105 8.84 30.65 -0.61
CA ASN A 105 9.57 31.85 -0.23
C ASN A 105 10.63 31.59 0.87
N SER A 106 11.40 30.49 0.73
CA SER A 106 12.43 30.05 1.68
C SER A 106 11.90 29.58 3.05
N ARG A 107 10.59 29.55 3.25
CA ARG A 107 9.96 29.01 4.46
C ARG A 107 9.60 27.53 4.23
N CYS A 108 10.06 26.66 5.14
CA CYS A 108 9.70 25.23 5.10
C CYS A 108 8.26 25.02 5.62
N HIS A 109 7.50 24.23 4.87
CA HIS A 109 6.16 23.79 5.22
C HIS A 109 6.11 22.27 5.35
N ASP A 110 5.53 21.79 6.44
CA ASP A 110 5.13 20.38 6.61
C ASP A 110 3.74 20.20 6.00
N GLY A 111 3.72 20.08 4.68
CA GLY A 111 2.48 19.98 3.93
C GLY A 111 2.04 18.54 3.65
N LYS A 112 1.04 18.45 2.82
CA LYS A 112 0.45 17.22 2.31
C LYS A 112 0.41 17.26 0.78
N TYR A 113 0.09 16.15 0.17
CA TYR A 113 -0.31 16.10 -1.22
C TYR A 113 -1.43 15.07 -1.38
N LEU A 114 -2.34 15.37 -2.28
CA LEU A 114 -3.38 14.45 -2.74
C LEU A 114 -2.88 13.77 -4.01
N VAL A 115 -3.12 12.48 -4.16
CA VAL A 115 -2.93 11.77 -5.43
C VAL A 115 -4.27 11.24 -5.90
N LEU A 116 -4.68 11.65 -7.09
CA LEU A 116 -5.76 10.98 -7.81
C LEU A 116 -5.15 10.03 -8.84
N SER A 117 -5.35 8.74 -8.65
CA SER A 117 -4.87 7.69 -9.56
C SER A 117 -6.01 7.10 -10.36
N PHE A 118 -5.71 6.67 -11.59
CA PHE A 118 -6.63 6.00 -12.50
C PHE A 118 -6.13 4.57 -12.72
N PRO A 119 -6.64 3.58 -11.96
CA PRO A 119 -6.12 2.21 -12.01
C PRO A 119 -6.20 1.57 -13.39
N TYR A 120 -7.21 1.89 -14.19
CA TYR A 120 -7.38 1.36 -15.55
C TYR A 120 -6.24 1.78 -16.49
N SER A 121 -5.88 3.07 -16.51
CA SER A 121 -4.81 3.60 -17.35
C SER A 121 -3.45 3.59 -16.66
N ASN A 122 -3.41 3.25 -15.38
CA ASN A 122 -2.24 3.38 -14.50
C ASN A 122 -1.70 4.82 -14.43
N GLY A 123 -2.52 5.83 -14.70
CA GLY A 123 -2.21 7.25 -14.50
C GLY A 123 -2.22 7.64 -13.01
N GLY A 124 -1.61 8.76 -12.67
CA GLY A 124 -1.65 9.31 -11.32
C GLY A 124 -1.16 10.75 -11.28
N TYR A 125 -1.92 11.61 -10.65
CA TYR A 125 -1.75 13.05 -10.62
C TYR A 125 -1.65 13.54 -9.18
N PRO A 126 -0.47 13.98 -8.73
CA PRO A 126 -0.28 14.55 -7.39
C PRO A 126 -0.55 16.05 -7.40
N GLN A 127 -1.19 16.56 -6.35
CA GLN A 127 -1.31 17.98 -6.05
C GLN A 127 -0.83 18.27 -4.64
N LEU A 128 0.14 19.15 -4.49
CA LEU A 128 0.61 19.64 -3.19
C LEU A 128 -0.43 20.54 -2.53
N MET A 129 -0.45 20.53 -1.19
CA MET A 129 -1.33 21.37 -0.38
C MET A 129 -0.71 21.64 0.99
N TYR A 130 -1.17 22.71 1.67
CA TYR A 130 -0.67 23.09 2.98
C TYR A 130 -1.08 22.14 4.10
N GLY A 131 -2.22 21.45 3.98
CA GLY A 131 -2.72 20.58 5.02
C GLY A 131 -3.86 19.67 4.54
N GLU A 132 -4.26 18.75 5.41
CA GLU A 132 -5.33 17.79 5.16
C GLU A 132 -6.65 18.29 5.76
N ASN A 133 -7.25 19.30 5.13
CA ASN A 133 -8.56 19.85 5.47
C ASN A 133 -9.48 19.87 4.25
N ALA A 134 -10.76 20.18 4.45
CA ALA A 134 -11.77 20.11 3.40
C ALA A 134 -11.49 21.09 2.24
N GLU A 135 -11.01 22.29 2.54
CA GLU A 135 -10.68 23.31 1.57
C GLU A 135 -9.50 22.86 0.69
N CYS A 136 -8.38 22.48 1.30
CA CYS A 136 -7.21 21.96 0.58
C CYS A 136 -7.54 20.73 -0.26
N PHE A 137 -8.38 19.83 0.26
CA PHE A 137 -8.85 18.66 -0.48
C PHE A 137 -9.61 19.07 -1.74
N MET A 138 -10.61 19.95 -1.62
CA MET A 138 -11.45 20.37 -2.74
C MET A 138 -10.62 21.14 -3.78
N GLU A 139 -9.77 22.07 -3.38
CA GLU A 139 -8.86 22.80 -4.27
C GLU A 139 -7.94 21.85 -5.04
N SER A 140 -7.35 20.87 -4.33
CA SER A 140 -6.49 19.86 -4.98
C SER A 140 -7.23 19.02 -5.99
N MET A 141 -8.46 18.60 -5.68
CA MET A 141 -9.30 17.84 -6.62
C MET A 141 -9.65 18.68 -7.85
N ILE A 142 -10.01 19.96 -7.66
CA ILE A 142 -10.31 20.90 -8.77
C ILE A 142 -9.09 21.03 -9.68
N ALA A 143 -7.92 21.33 -9.11
CA ALA A 143 -6.68 21.46 -9.87
C ALA A 143 -6.37 20.20 -10.70
N ILE A 144 -6.57 19.01 -10.10
CA ILE A 144 -6.38 17.75 -10.82
C ILE A 144 -7.43 17.57 -11.92
N PHE A 145 -8.72 17.88 -11.68
CA PHE A 145 -9.78 17.78 -12.69
C PHE A 145 -9.51 18.71 -13.88
N GLU A 146 -9.08 19.92 -13.62
CA GLU A 146 -8.70 20.89 -14.66
C GLU A 146 -7.49 20.41 -15.46
N HIS A 147 -6.46 19.90 -14.79
CA HIS A 147 -5.25 19.36 -15.43
C HIS A 147 -5.56 18.14 -16.32
N VAL A 148 -6.42 17.24 -15.86
CA VAL A 148 -6.83 16.02 -16.60
C VAL A 148 -7.83 16.36 -17.72
N GLY A 149 -8.51 17.50 -17.61
CA GLY A 149 -9.53 17.95 -18.55
C GLY A 149 -10.88 17.25 -18.38
N GLY A 150 -11.18 16.77 -17.17
CA GLY A 150 -12.44 16.12 -16.86
C GLY A 150 -12.55 15.57 -15.45
N VAL A 151 -13.75 15.13 -15.10
CA VAL A 151 -14.07 14.55 -13.80
C VAL A 151 -14.27 13.04 -13.94
N PRO A 152 -13.66 12.20 -13.07
CA PRO A 152 -13.93 10.76 -13.05
C PRO A 152 -15.41 10.48 -12.79
N THR A 153 -15.93 9.39 -13.33
CA THR A 153 -17.32 8.98 -13.09
C THR A 153 -17.53 8.43 -11.68
N GLU A 154 -16.52 7.77 -11.13
CA GLU A 154 -16.53 7.25 -9.76
C GLU A 154 -15.14 7.42 -9.12
N ILE A 155 -15.09 7.83 -7.86
CA ILE A 155 -13.84 7.99 -7.13
C ILE A 155 -13.89 7.18 -5.82
N TRP A 156 -12.85 6.40 -5.57
CA TRP A 156 -12.68 5.61 -4.38
C TRP A 156 -11.80 6.36 -3.38
N PHE A 157 -12.29 6.51 -2.16
CA PHE A 157 -11.60 7.23 -1.08
C PHE A 157 -11.24 6.30 0.08
N ASP A 158 -10.19 6.65 0.82
CA ASP A 158 -10.01 6.13 2.17
C ASP A 158 -10.95 6.86 3.16
N ASN A 159 -11.09 6.29 4.37
CA ASN A 159 -11.94 6.85 5.42
C ASN A 159 -11.24 8.03 6.14
N THR A 160 -10.92 9.08 5.40
CA THR A 160 -10.30 10.30 5.95
C THR A 160 -11.34 11.19 6.64
N SER A 161 -10.95 11.83 7.74
CA SER A 161 -11.80 12.77 8.49
C SER A 161 -12.23 14.01 7.68
N THR A 162 -11.54 14.31 6.61
CA THR A 162 -11.87 15.36 5.65
C THR A 162 -13.20 15.10 4.93
N ILE A 163 -13.51 13.83 4.70
CA ILE A 163 -14.68 13.37 3.94
C ILE A 163 -15.69 12.69 4.85
N VAL A 164 -15.23 11.83 5.76
CA VAL A 164 -16.07 10.98 6.63
C VAL A 164 -16.11 11.55 8.04
N THR A 165 -17.30 11.96 8.49
CA THR A 165 -17.52 12.42 9.86
C THR A 165 -17.57 11.25 10.82
N ARG A 166 -18.19 10.12 10.41
CA ARG A 166 -18.39 8.95 11.27
C ARG A 166 -18.57 7.67 10.47
N ILE A 167 -17.99 6.59 10.95
CA ILE A 167 -18.24 5.23 10.44
C ILE A 167 -19.31 4.59 11.33
N LEU A 168 -20.40 4.13 10.73
CA LEU A 168 -21.51 3.50 11.41
C LEU A 168 -21.25 2.00 11.66
N LYS A 169 -21.94 1.41 12.65
CA LYS A 169 -21.78 -0.02 13.00
C LYS A 169 -22.16 -0.99 11.87
N ASN A 170 -23.04 -0.57 10.97
CA ASN A 170 -23.44 -1.33 9.77
C ASN A 170 -22.48 -1.17 8.58
N GLY A 171 -21.34 -0.50 8.76
CA GLY A 171 -20.39 -0.19 7.70
C GLY A 171 -20.75 1.04 6.85
N GLY A 172 -21.86 1.70 7.09
CA GLY A 172 -22.23 2.98 6.49
C GLY A 172 -21.30 4.11 6.95
N ARG A 173 -21.28 5.23 6.22
CA ARG A 173 -20.49 6.43 6.55
C ARG A 173 -21.41 7.64 6.58
N GLU A 174 -21.23 8.45 7.59
CA GLU A 174 -21.76 9.82 7.61
C GLU A 174 -20.70 10.72 6.98
N LEU A 175 -21.08 11.48 5.96
CA LEU A 175 -20.17 12.33 5.21
C LEU A 175 -20.32 13.78 5.61
N THR A 176 -19.28 14.57 5.37
CA THR A 176 -19.36 16.02 5.58
C THR A 176 -20.24 16.67 4.52
N ASP A 177 -21.05 17.67 4.90
CA ASP A 177 -21.88 18.43 3.96
C ASP A 177 -21.08 19.06 2.83
N LYS A 178 -19.86 19.51 3.12
CA LYS A 178 -18.94 20.07 2.11
C LYS A 178 -18.63 19.06 1.03
N PHE A 179 -18.30 17.82 1.42
CA PHE A 179 -18.00 16.76 0.46
C PHE A 179 -19.22 16.36 -0.37
N LEU A 180 -20.39 16.24 0.25
CA LEU A 180 -21.63 15.91 -0.46
C LEU A 180 -21.93 16.95 -1.54
N ARG A 181 -21.90 18.25 -1.21
CA ARG A 181 -22.11 19.33 -2.17
C ARG A 181 -21.04 19.34 -3.28
N PHE A 182 -19.80 19.06 -2.94
CA PHE A 182 -18.70 18.96 -3.89
C PHE A 182 -18.91 17.83 -4.89
N SER A 183 -19.24 16.63 -4.41
CA SER A 183 -19.48 15.48 -5.28
C SER A 183 -20.71 15.67 -6.17
N GLU A 184 -21.76 16.31 -5.68
CA GLU A 184 -22.96 16.65 -6.43
C GLU A 184 -22.67 17.70 -7.52
N HIS A 185 -21.91 18.75 -7.16
CA HIS A 185 -21.52 19.81 -8.10
C HIS A 185 -20.72 19.29 -9.29
N TYR A 186 -19.73 18.41 -9.02
CA TYR A 186 -18.87 17.83 -10.06
C TYR A 186 -19.45 16.58 -10.72
N GLY A 187 -20.54 16.02 -10.18
CA GLY A 187 -21.29 14.91 -10.77
C GLY A 187 -20.59 13.56 -10.73
N PHE A 188 -19.70 13.32 -9.78
CA PHE A 188 -19.05 12.01 -9.61
C PHE A 188 -19.71 11.18 -8.49
N SER A 189 -19.76 9.86 -8.69
CA SER A 189 -20.10 8.91 -7.63
C SER A 189 -18.88 8.61 -6.78
N TYR A 190 -19.09 8.14 -5.54
CA TYR A 190 -18.00 7.85 -4.63
C TYR A 190 -18.18 6.51 -3.94
N ARG A 191 -17.06 5.86 -3.64
CA ARG A 191 -16.97 4.66 -2.80
C ARG A 191 -15.89 4.84 -1.74
N PHE A 192 -16.05 4.11 -0.64
CA PHE A 192 -15.05 4.07 0.42
C PHE A 192 -14.43 2.69 0.48
N MET A 193 -13.11 2.67 0.53
CA MET A 193 -12.35 1.44 0.73
C MET A 193 -12.68 0.85 2.09
N ASN A 194 -12.72 -0.47 2.19
CA ASN A 194 -13.00 -1.13 3.45
C ASN A 194 -11.83 -0.94 4.41
N PRO A 195 -12.09 -0.72 5.71
CA PRO A 195 -11.04 -0.73 6.72
C PRO A 195 -10.22 -2.02 6.63
N GLU A 196 -8.90 -1.93 6.76
CA GLU A 196 -7.95 -3.04 6.68
C GLU A 196 -7.82 -3.76 5.32
N SER A 197 -8.45 -3.26 4.26
CA SER A 197 -8.40 -3.84 2.91
C SER A 197 -7.29 -3.20 2.05
N GLY A 198 -6.04 -3.33 2.48
CA GLY A 198 -4.88 -2.77 1.77
C GLY A 198 -4.75 -3.21 0.30
N TRP A 199 -5.40 -4.32 -0.10
CA TRP A 199 -5.42 -4.77 -1.48
C TRP A 199 -6.33 -3.90 -2.38
N GLU A 200 -7.36 -3.25 -1.83
CA GLU A 200 -8.21 -2.29 -2.55
C GLU A 200 -7.44 -0.99 -2.86
N LYS A 201 -6.45 -0.67 -2.01
CA LYS A 201 -5.68 0.57 -2.03
C LYS A 201 -4.37 0.47 -2.82
N GLY A 202 -3.98 -0.74 -3.24
CA GLY A 202 -2.63 -1.03 -3.76
C GLY A 202 -2.18 -0.13 -4.92
N ASN A 203 -3.07 0.28 -5.81
CA ASN A 203 -2.72 1.17 -6.92
C ASN A 203 -2.38 2.58 -6.43
N VAL A 204 -3.27 3.21 -5.67
CA VAL A 204 -3.05 4.59 -5.20
C VAL A 204 -1.90 4.70 -4.19
N GLU A 205 -1.70 3.72 -3.29
CA GLU A 205 -0.54 3.71 -2.39
C GLU A 205 0.78 3.66 -3.17
N ASN A 206 0.84 2.87 -4.24
CA ASN A 206 2.01 2.84 -5.11
C ASN A 206 2.25 4.19 -5.79
N LYS A 207 1.19 4.88 -6.23
CA LYS A 207 1.27 6.23 -6.84
C LYS A 207 1.67 7.29 -5.82
N VAL A 208 1.15 7.24 -4.60
CA VAL A 208 1.61 8.11 -3.50
C VAL A 208 3.10 7.93 -3.27
N GLY A 209 3.58 6.69 -3.13
CA GLY A 209 5.00 6.41 -2.98
C GLY A 209 5.86 6.82 -4.19
N TYR A 210 5.36 6.61 -5.40
CA TYR A 210 6.02 7.03 -6.63
C TYR A 210 6.15 8.55 -6.72
N SER A 211 5.05 9.27 -6.50
CA SER A 211 5.01 10.74 -6.55
C SER A 211 6.00 11.36 -5.57
N ARG A 212 6.06 10.84 -4.34
CA ARG A 212 7.02 11.31 -3.34
C ARG A 212 8.47 11.17 -3.82
N ARG A 213 8.83 10.03 -4.38
CA ARG A 213 10.22 9.75 -4.77
C ARG A 213 10.64 10.46 -6.05
N ASN A 214 9.72 10.73 -6.97
CA ASN A 214 10.06 11.21 -8.30
C ASN A 214 9.78 12.71 -8.50
N PHE A 215 8.82 13.28 -7.77
CA PHE A 215 8.45 14.69 -7.91
C PHE A 215 8.81 15.54 -6.69
N LEU A 216 8.93 14.90 -5.51
CA LEU A 216 9.16 15.63 -4.25
C LEU A 216 10.58 15.34 -3.67
N VAL A 217 11.50 14.88 -4.51
CA VAL A 217 12.92 14.66 -4.18
C VAL A 217 13.77 15.26 -5.31
N PRO A 218 14.67 16.22 -5.00
CA PRO A 218 14.88 16.88 -3.71
C PRO A 218 13.63 17.63 -3.24
N VAL A 219 13.60 18.06 -1.97
CA VAL A 219 12.47 18.85 -1.43
C VAL A 219 12.23 20.06 -2.32
N PRO A 220 11.02 20.23 -2.90
CA PRO A 220 10.78 21.27 -3.89
C PRO A 220 10.73 22.67 -3.28
N HIS A 221 11.09 23.66 -4.08
CA HIS A 221 11.08 25.08 -3.74
C HIS A 221 10.18 25.83 -4.72
N PHE A 222 9.27 26.63 -4.20
CA PHE A 222 8.34 27.44 -4.97
C PHE A 222 8.38 28.91 -4.52
N THR A 223 8.02 29.81 -5.40
CA THR A 223 7.68 31.19 -5.06
C THR A 223 6.28 31.23 -4.49
N SER A 224 5.36 30.46 -5.09
CA SER A 224 4.02 30.23 -4.58
C SER A 224 3.61 28.78 -4.87
N LEU A 225 2.82 28.17 -4.00
CA LEU A 225 2.26 26.83 -4.25
C LEU A 225 1.26 26.84 -5.41
N TYR A 226 0.80 28.01 -5.84
CA TYR A 226 -0.13 28.21 -6.94
C TYR A 226 0.56 28.47 -8.29
N ASP A 227 1.88 28.55 -8.34
CA ASP A 227 2.69 28.63 -9.56
C ASP A 227 2.90 27.26 -10.19
#